data_bb7973f536e8b5daf6d3a9eb332b47af
#
_entry.id   bb7973f536e8b5daf6d3a9eb332b47af
#
_cell.length_a   1.000
_cell.length_b   1.000
_cell.length_c   1.000
_cell.angle_alpha   90.00
_cell.angle_beta   90.00
_cell.angle_gamma   90.00
#
_symmetry.space_group_name_H-M   'P 1'
#
loop_
_entity.id
_entity.type
_entity.pdbx_description
1 polymer ?
#
loop_
_entity_poly.entity_id
_entity_poly.type
_entity_poly.pdbx_seq_one_letter_code
_entity_poly.pdbx_strand_id
1 'polypeptide(L)'
;ARRENISGQDLMATVTDYTAQTIRYRVEHYFPRKPDKLIIGGGGSMNKTLVQAVARALPECRVLTNEDLGYDSNAKEAVAFAVLANEAIFAGCNNVPTVTGEKNPVVMGKISL
;
A
#
# COMPACT_ATOMS: atom_id res chain seq x y z
N ALA A 1 6.21 3.47 36.59
CA ALA A 1 6.36 4.11 35.29
C ALA A 1 5.52 5.39 35.29
N ARG A 2 6.15 6.56 35.18
CA ARG A 2 5.45 7.84 34.99
C ARG A 2 4.72 7.76 33.65
N ARG A 3 3.39 7.88 33.67
CA ARG A 3 2.62 8.16 32.47
C ARG A 3 2.92 9.62 32.10
N GLU A 4 3.79 9.82 31.13
CA GLU A 4 3.92 11.14 30.52
C GLU A 4 2.60 11.47 29.84
N ASN A 5 2.07 12.66 30.11
CA ASN A 5 0.86 13.16 29.45
C ASN A 5 1.23 13.57 28.02
N ILE A 6 1.25 12.58 27.11
CA ILE A 6 1.44 12.82 25.70
C ILE A 6 0.12 13.34 25.14
N SER A 7 0.16 14.46 24.42
CA SER A 7 -1.02 15.00 23.76
C SER A 7 -1.51 14.08 22.65
N GLY A 8 -2.80 14.11 22.33
CA GLY A 8 -3.33 13.35 21.20
C GLY A 8 -2.65 13.73 19.88
N GLN A 9 -2.24 14.99 19.72
CA GLN A 9 -1.51 15.48 18.55
C GLN A 9 -0.11 14.87 18.46
N ASP A 10 0.63 14.81 19.56
CA ASP A 10 1.96 14.20 19.60
C ASP A 10 1.89 12.71 19.35
N LEU A 11 0.86 12.04 19.86
CA LEU A 11 0.61 10.64 19.59
C LEU A 11 0.38 10.40 18.09
N MET A 12 -0.48 11.19 17.46
CA MET A 12 -0.74 11.08 16.01
C MET A 12 0.50 11.38 15.17
N ALA A 13 1.28 12.39 15.55
CA ALA A 13 2.55 12.70 14.89
C ALA A 13 3.54 11.52 15.01
N THR A 14 3.66 10.95 16.21
CA THR A 14 4.54 9.80 16.47
C THR A 14 4.14 8.58 15.64
N VAL A 15 2.84 8.23 15.59
CA VAL A 15 2.34 7.10 14.80
C VAL A 15 2.57 7.33 13.29
N THR A 16 2.38 8.55 12.83
CA THR A 16 2.63 8.91 11.43
C THR A 16 4.11 8.78 11.08
N ASP A 17 4.99 9.29 11.93
CA ASP A 17 6.44 9.16 11.71
C ASP A 17 6.89 7.70 11.82
N TYR A 18 6.41 6.95 12.78
CA TYR A 18 6.67 5.51 12.91
C TYR A 18 6.29 4.75 11.62
N THR A 19 5.16 5.08 11.03
CA THR A 19 4.73 4.48 9.75
C THR A 19 5.71 4.81 8.63
N ALA A 20 6.14 6.07 8.52
CA ALA A 20 7.11 6.50 7.51
C ALA A 20 8.48 5.81 7.70
N GLN A 21 8.96 5.69 8.94
CA GLN A 21 10.23 5.01 9.25
C GLN A 21 10.13 3.50 8.98
N THR A 22 8.98 2.88 9.23
CA THR A 22 8.75 1.47 8.91
C THR A 22 8.80 1.23 7.39
N ILE A 23 8.20 2.11 6.59
CA ILE A 23 8.27 2.04 5.13
C ILE A 23 9.73 2.20 4.66
N ARG A 24 10.44 3.20 5.17
CA ARG A 24 11.86 3.38 4.90
C ARG A 24 12.66 2.12 5.20
N TYR A 25 12.52 1.58 6.40
CA TYR A 25 13.21 0.36 6.81
C TYR A 25 12.96 -0.80 5.83
N ARG A 26 11.70 -1.00 5.40
CA ARG A 26 11.36 -2.05 4.44
C ARG A 26 11.99 -1.81 3.07
N VAL A 27 11.97 -0.59 2.58
CA VAL A 27 12.62 -0.23 1.31
C VAL A 27 14.12 -0.47 1.37
N GLU A 28 14.79 -0.07 2.45
CA GLU A 28 16.24 -0.20 2.59
C GLU A 28 16.72 -1.66 2.78
N HIS A 29 15.91 -2.52 3.42
CA HIS A 29 16.35 -3.87 3.81
C HIS A 29 15.84 -5.00 2.92
N TYR A 30 14.71 -4.81 2.25
CA TYR A 30 14.07 -5.90 1.48
C TYR A 30 14.08 -5.69 -0.02
N PHE A 31 14.35 -4.48 -0.49
CA PHE A 31 14.48 -4.26 -1.92
C PHE A 31 15.94 -4.51 -2.36
N PRO A 32 16.16 -5.21 -3.49
CA PRO A 32 17.50 -5.51 -3.99
C PRO A 32 18.29 -4.26 -4.39
N ARG A 33 17.58 -3.18 -4.66
CA ARG A 33 18.13 -1.83 -4.91
C ARG A 33 17.13 -0.79 -4.45
N LYS A 34 17.60 0.41 -4.13
CA LYS A 34 16.71 1.55 -3.83
C LYS A 34 15.82 1.86 -5.03
N PRO A 35 14.50 1.99 -4.83
CA PRO A 35 13.58 2.36 -5.90
C PRO A 35 13.73 3.83 -6.27
N ASP A 36 13.66 4.16 -7.55
CA ASP A 36 13.65 5.55 -8.03
C ASP A 36 12.33 6.26 -7.69
N LYS A 37 11.24 5.48 -7.62
CA LYS A 37 9.89 5.97 -7.34
C LYS A 37 9.17 5.07 -6.35
N LEU A 38 8.43 5.68 -5.44
CA LEU A 38 7.49 5.02 -4.53
C LEU A 38 6.10 5.60 -4.78
N ILE A 39 5.14 4.75 -5.14
CA ILE A 39 3.77 5.15 -5.40
C ILE A 39 2.90 4.74 -4.21
N ILE A 40 2.23 5.71 -3.59
CA ILE A 40 1.32 5.49 -2.47
C ILE A 40 -0.11 5.51 -3.00
N GLY A 41 -0.88 4.46 -2.71
CA GLY A 41 -2.28 4.36 -3.08
C GLY A 41 -3.16 3.95 -1.91
N GLY A 42 -4.48 4.12 -2.07
CA GLY A 42 -5.48 3.88 -1.04
C GLY A 42 -5.64 5.04 -0.07
N GLY A 43 -6.40 4.89 1.01
CA GLY A 43 -6.75 5.97 1.93
C GLY A 43 -5.57 6.75 2.52
N GLY A 44 -4.42 6.10 2.66
CA GLY A 44 -3.18 6.73 3.14
C GLY A 44 -2.61 7.79 2.21
N SER A 45 -2.85 7.71 0.90
CA SER A 45 -2.40 8.70 -0.09
C SER A 45 -3.05 10.07 0.11
N MET A 46 -4.25 10.11 0.69
CA MET A 46 -4.97 11.34 1.01
C MET A 46 -4.42 12.05 2.26
N ASN A 47 -3.63 11.36 3.07
CA ASN A 47 -3.00 11.94 4.25
C ASN A 47 -1.69 12.65 3.86
N LYS A 48 -1.78 13.95 3.60
CA LYS A 48 -0.63 14.78 3.20
C LYS A 48 0.53 14.72 4.21
N THR A 49 0.23 14.64 5.51
CA THR A 49 1.25 14.54 6.57
C THR A 49 2.03 13.24 6.45
N LEU A 50 1.34 12.12 6.21
CA LEU A 50 1.98 10.82 6.01
C LEU A 50 2.83 10.80 4.72
N VAL A 51 2.29 11.28 3.60
CA VAL A 51 3.00 11.34 2.32
C VAL A 51 4.29 12.18 2.46
N GLN A 52 4.20 13.33 3.11
CA GLN A 52 5.37 14.17 3.38
C GLN A 52 6.38 13.51 4.34
N ALA A 53 5.90 12.78 5.37
CA ALA A 53 6.78 12.06 6.27
C ALA A 53 7.56 10.96 5.54
N VAL A 54 6.90 10.21 4.66
CA VAL A 54 7.53 9.19 3.80
C VAL A 54 8.55 9.83 2.85
N ALA A 55 8.20 10.95 2.22
CA ALA A 55 9.12 11.67 1.33
C ALA A 55 10.38 12.16 2.07
N ARG A 56 10.23 12.67 3.30
CA ARG A 56 11.38 13.04 4.13
C ARG A 56 12.23 11.85 4.55
N ALA A 57 11.58 10.70 4.81
CA ALA A 57 12.28 9.48 5.21
C ALA A 57 13.07 8.82 4.05
N LEU A 58 12.65 9.07 2.80
CA LEU A 58 13.25 8.52 1.58
C LEU A 58 13.64 9.65 0.59
N PRO A 59 14.63 10.49 0.93
CA PRO A 59 14.95 11.69 0.14
C PRO A 59 15.48 11.38 -1.27
N GLU A 60 16.02 10.18 -1.49
CA GLU A 60 16.54 9.73 -2.78
C GLU A 60 15.46 9.09 -3.67
N CYS A 61 14.24 8.92 -3.14
CA CYS A 61 13.13 8.30 -3.83
C CYS A 61 12.05 9.32 -4.15
N ARG A 62 11.59 9.36 -5.40
CA ARG A 62 10.45 10.22 -5.75
C ARG A 62 9.16 9.59 -5.23
N VAL A 63 8.60 10.16 -4.17
CA VAL A 63 7.32 9.73 -3.61
C VAL A 63 6.19 10.38 -4.37
N LEU A 64 5.27 9.56 -4.87
CA LEU A 64 4.11 9.95 -5.66
C LEU A 64 2.85 9.30 -5.06
N THR A 65 1.70 9.85 -5.36
CA THR A 65 0.41 9.21 -5.10
C THR A 65 -0.19 8.64 -6.40
N ASN A 66 -1.22 7.81 -6.31
CA ASN A 66 -1.95 7.37 -7.49
C ASN A 66 -2.53 8.56 -8.26
N GLU A 67 -2.98 9.59 -7.54
CA GLU A 67 -3.53 10.83 -8.09
C GLU A 67 -2.50 11.59 -8.93
N ASP A 68 -1.23 11.58 -8.53
CA ASP A 68 -0.14 12.18 -9.31
C ASP A 68 0.08 11.46 -10.65
N LEU A 69 -0.38 10.21 -10.76
CA LEU A 69 -0.32 9.41 -11.98
C LEU A 69 -1.64 9.41 -12.76
N GLY A 70 -2.64 10.18 -12.31
CA GLY A 70 -3.96 10.25 -12.92
C GLY A 70 -4.91 9.10 -12.56
N TYR A 71 -4.58 8.30 -11.53
CA TYR A 71 -5.43 7.23 -11.04
C TYR A 71 -6.15 7.66 -9.76
N ASP A 72 -7.44 7.33 -9.66
CA ASP A 72 -8.21 7.54 -8.43
C ASP A 72 -7.95 6.39 -7.44
N SER A 73 -7.39 6.71 -6.28
CA SER A 73 -7.15 5.74 -5.20
C SER A 73 -8.44 5.08 -4.69
N ASN A 74 -9.59 5.77 -4.76
CA ASN A 74 -10.87 5.21 -4.34
C ASN A 74 -11.41 4.19 -5.36
N ALA A 75 -11.10 4.38 -6.64
CA ALA A 75 -11.52 3.46 -7.69
C ALA A 75 -10.65 2.20 -7.78
N LYS A 76 -9.49 2.17 -7.13
CA LYS A 76 -8.52 1.07 -7.22
C LYS A 76 -9.12 -0.29 -6.85
N GLU A 77 -9.87 -0.37 -5.76
CA GLU A 77 -10.49 -1.62 -5.32
C GLU A 77 -11.59 -2.06 -6.30
N ALA A 78 -12.41 -1.14 -6.78
CA ALA A 78 -13.44 -1.44 -7.76
C ALA A 78 -12.84 -2.00 -9.06
N VAL A 79 -11.76 -1.41 -9.55
CA VAL A 79 -11.02 -1.90 -10.72
C VAL A 79 -10.43 -3.28 -10.46
N ALA A 80 -9.81 -3.50 -9.30
CA ALA A 80 -9.25 -4.80 -8.92
C ALA A 80 -10.33 -5.89 -8.89
N PHE A 81 -11.49 -5.62 -8.29
CA PHE A 81 -12.61 -6.57 -8.26
C PHE A 81 -13.22 -6.80 -9.64
N ALA A 82 -13.27 -5.79 -10.50
CA ALA A 82 -13.75 -5.96 -11.88
C ALA A 82 -12.82 -6.90 -12.67
N VAL A 83 -11.50 -6.77 -12.51
CA VAL A 83 -10.52 -7.68 -13.11
C VAL A 83 -10.68 -9.10 -12.56
N LEU A 84 -10.76 -9.26 -11.24
CA LEU A 84 -10.93 -10.57 -10.60
C LEU A 84 -12.25 -11.24 -11.02
N ALA A 85 -13.33 -10.48 -11.15
CA ALA A 85 -14.60 -10.99 -11.64
C ALA A 85 -14.53 -11.45 -13.10
N ASN A 86 -13.86 -10.67 -13.95
CA ASN A 86 -13.62 -11.05 -15.34
C ASN A 86 -12.84 -12.38 -15.42
N GLU A 87 -11.75 -12.52 -14.68
CA GLU A 87 -10.98 -13.76 -14.65
C GLU A 87 -11.81 -14.93 -14.13
N ALA A 88 -12.66 -14.74 -13.11
CA ALA A 88 -13.52 -15.78 -12.59
C ALA A 88 -14.58 -16.23 -13.64
N ILE A 89 -15.16 -15.30 -14.41
CA ILE A 89 -16.16 -15.62 -15.46
C ILE A 89 -15.53 -16.42 -16.60
N PHE A 90 -14.29 -16.09 -16.97
CA PHE A 90 -13.55 -16.77 -18.04
C PHE A 90 -12.69 -17.94 -17.56
N ALA A 91 -12.89 -18.40 -16.33
CA ALA A 91 -12.13 -19.48 -15.69
C ALA A 91 -10.59 -19.26 -15.69
N GLY A 92 -10.17 -18.02 -15.70
CA GLY A 92 -8.78 -17.62 -15.51
C GLY A 92 -8.33 -17.76 -14.06
N CYS A 93 -7.14 -18.34 -13.83
CA CYS A 93 -6.56 -18.38 -12.51
C CYS A 93 -6.20 -16.96 -12.04
N ASN A 94 -6.70 -16.56 -10.90
CA ASN A 94 -6.60 -15.20 -10.40
C ASN A 94 -6.00 -15.08 -8.98
N ASN A 95 -5.39 -16.17 -8.49
CA ASN A 95 -4.48 -16.13 -7.36
C ASN A 95 -3.02 -16.03 -7.83
N VAL A 96 -2.12 -15.67 -6.91
CA VAL A 96 -0.67 -15.59 -7.16
C VAL A 96 0.05 -16.50 -6.16
N PRO A 97 0.18 -17.82 -6.44
CA PRO A 97 0.73 -18.80 -5.51
C PRO A 97 2.11 -18.44 -4.95
N THR A 98 2.97 -17.83 -5.75
CA THR A 98 4.31 -17.38 -5.34
C THR A 98 4.30 -16.27 -4.28
N VAL A 99 3.18 -15.57 -4.12
CA VAL A 99 3.01 -14.50 -3.14
C VAL A 99 2.22 -14.96 -1.92
N THR A 100 1.17 -15.75 -2.15
CA THR A 100 0.19 -16.14 -1.12
C THR A 100 0.49 -17.51 -0.51
N GLY A 101 1.36 -18.30 -1.13
CA GLY A 101 1.84 -19.57 -0.61
C GLY A 101 0.95 -20.77 -0.94
N GLU A 102 -0.08 -20.60 -1.79
CA GLU A 102 -0.85 -21.75 -2.28
C GLU A 102 0.00 -22.64 -3.18
N LYS A 103 -0.39 -23.93 -3.24
CA LYS A 103 0.33 -24.92 -4.05
C LYS A 103 0.05 -24.79 -5.54
N ASN A 104 -1.16 -24.37 -5.91
CA ASN A 104 -1.64 -24.37 -7.28
C ASN A 104 -2.32 -23.06 -7.67
N PRO A 105 -2.23 -22.64 -8.96
CA PRO A 105 -3.12 -21.63 -9.52
C PRO A 105 -4.58 -22.10 -9.45
N VAL A 106 -5.49 -21.22 -9.01
CA VAL A 106 -6.91 -21.50 -8.89
C VAL A 106 -7.74 -20.30 -9.34
N VAL A 107 -8.98 -20.58 -9.76
CA VAL A 107 -9.98 -19.54 -9.97
C VAL A 107 -10.58 -19.20 -8.63
N MET A 108 -10.30 -18.01 -8.12
CA MET A 108 -10.92 -17.50 -6.89
C MET A 108 -12.25 -16.84 -7.24
N GLY A 109 -13.26 -17.10 -6.43
CA GLY A 109 -14.59 -16.53 -6.56
C GLY A 109 -15.67 -17.59 -6.57
N LYS A 110 -16.90 -17.13 -6.33
CA LYS A 110 -18.11 -17.96 -6.40
C LYS A 110 -19.15 -17.22 -7.22
N ILE A 111 -19.66 -17.88 -8.26
CA ILE A 111 -20.84 -17.43 -9.01
C ILE A 111 -22.05 -18.08 -8.35
N SER A 112 -22.97 -17.25 -7.84
CA SER A 112 -24.27 -17.71 -7.31
C SER A 112 -25.34 -17.31 -8.32
N LEU A 113 -26.06 -18.29 -8.82
CA LEU A 113 -27.22 -18.15 -9.71
C LEU A 113 -28.51 -18.23 -8.91
#